data_cea85fc7e9b54b732f280e7e69862b72
#
_entry.id   cea85fc7e9b54b732f280e7e69862b72
#
_cell.length_a   1.000
_cell.length_b   1.000
_cell.length_c   1.000
_cell.angle_alpha   90.00
_cell.angle_beta   90.00
_cell.angle_gamma   90.00
#
_symmetry.space_group_name_H-M   'P 1'
#
loop_
_entity.id
_entity.type
_entity.pdbx_description
1 polymer ?
#
loop_
_entity_poly.entity_id
_entity_poly.type
_entity_poly.pdbx_seq_one_letter_code
_entity_poly.pdbx_strand_id
1 'polypeptide(L)'
;MLIYYLLFTFNIITIPIDKYSSKIYWYLNAILIWFIMAFKSFNVGADTYNYVSIYENASTMTIPKHFINWFFPANGARFENGYLVYNRLLSSINSNPQFLFIVSASIFIICLAFMVKSLHLNTIVSILVFECLGFFSFFMSGLRQIGRAHV
;
A
#
# COMPACT_ATOMS: atom_id res chain seq x y z
N MET A 1 -7.38 -16.25 -0.17
CA MET A 1 -7.53 -16.86 -1.53
C MET A 1 -8.74 -16.27 -2.28
N LEU A 2 -9.95 -16.27 -1.73
CA LEU A 2 -11.17 -15.78 -2.42
C LEU A 2 -11.02 -14.40 -3.07
N ILE A 3 -10.40 -13.44 -2.37
CA ILE A 3 -10.25 -12.06 -2.82
C ILE A 3 -9.42 -11.93 -4.12
N TYR A 4 -8.41 -12.79 -4.30
CA TYR A 4 -7.62 -12.83 -5.54
C TYR A 4 -8.44 -13.32 -6.73
N TYR A 5 -9.25 -14.36 -6.51
CA TYR A 5 -10.15 -14.85 -7.56
C TYR A 5 -11.20 -13.80 -7.94
N LEU A 6 -11.72 -13.05 -6.95
CA LEU A 6 -12.67 -11.96 -7.21
C LEU A 6 -12.03 -10.84 -8.03
N LEU A 7 -10.83 -10.39 -7.65
CA LEU A 7 -10.08 -9.36 -8.40
C LEU A 7 -9.80 -9.81 -9.82
N PHE A 8 -9.23 -11.00 -9.99
CA PHE A 8 -8.89 -11.56 -11.30
C PHE A 8 -10.12 -11.73 -12.19
N THR A 9 -11.22 -12.27 -11.63
CA THR A 9 -12.48 -12.43 -12.35
C THR A 9 -13.07 -11.07 -12.77
N PHE A 10 -13.06 -10.09 -11.86
CA PHE A 10 -13.52 -8.74 -12.15
C PHE A 10 -12.70 -8.09 -13.27
N ASN A 11 -11.38 -8.25 -13.21
CA ASN A 11 -10.47 -7.74 -14.25
C ASN A 11 -10.84 -8.35 -15.62
N ILE A 12 -11.00 -9.69 -15.71
CA ILE A 12 -11.38 -10.36 -16.96
C ILE A 12 -12.73 -9.87 -17.48
N ILE A 13 -13.74 -9.75 -16.62
CA ILE A 13 -15.08 -9.29 -16.99
C ILE A 13 -15.05 -7.86 -17.53
N THR A 14 -14.14 -7.02 -17.01
CA THR A 14 -14.02 -5.62 -17.41
C THR A 14 -13.15 -5.39 -18.65
N ILE A 15 -12.38 -6.39 -19.14
CA ILE A 15 -11.55 -6.27 -20.35
C ILE A 15 -12.34 -5.70 -21.56
N PRO A 16 -13.57 -6.10 -21.86
CA PRO A 16 -14.31 -5.55 -22.99
C PRO A 16 -14.50 -4.02 -22.91
N ILE A 17 -14.48 -3.43 -21.71
CA ILE A 17 -14.61 -1.99 -21.50
C ILE A 17 -13.39 -1.25 -22.04
N ASP A 18 -12.20 -1.87 -22.00
CA ASP A 18 -10.97 -1.28 -22.53
C ASP A 18 -11.07 -0.94 -24.02
N LYS A 19 -11.84 -1.72 -24.80
CA LYS A 19 -12.11 -1.43 -26.22
C LYS A 19 -12.83 -0.10 -26.45
N TYR A 20 -13.66 0.32 -25.48
CA TYR A 20 -14.37 1.59 -25.53
C TYR A 20 -13.58 2.72 -24.89
N SER A 21 -12.94 2.46 -23.75
CA SER A 21 -12.12 3.43 -23.05
C SER A 21 -11.17 2.77 -22.06
N SER A 22 -9.89 2.78 -22.39
CA SER A 22 -8.81 2.30 -21.50
C SER A 22 -8.77 3.06 -20.16
N LYS A 23 -9.17 4.34 -20.16
CA LYS A 23 -9.27 5.14 -18.92
C LYS A 23 -10.36 4.61 -17.98
N ILE A 24 -11.55 4.29 -18.52
CA ILE A 24 -12.67 3.76 -17.70
C ILE A 24 -12.25 2.40 -17.11
N TYR A 25 -11.69 1.53 -17.93
CA TYR A 25 -11.17 0.24 -17.49
C TYR A 25 -10.16 0.40 -16.33
N TRP A 26 -9.18 1.32 -16.51
CA TRP A 26 -8.20 1.62 -15.46
C TRP A 26 -8.88 2.06 -14.15
N TYR A 27 -9.77 3.06 -14.21
CA TYR A 27 -10.40 3.60 -13.01
C TYR A 27 -11.22 2.54 -12.26
N LEU A 28 -11.98 1.70 -12.97
CA LEU A 28 -12.78 0.65 -12.34
C LEU A 28 -11.90 -0.33 -11.55
N ASN A 29 -10.84 -0.82 -12.17
CA ASN A 29 -9.94 -1.77 -11.52
C ASN A 29 -9.11 -1.10 -10.41
N ALA A 30 -8.60 0.11 -10.63
CA ALA A 30 -7.84 0.85 -9.65
C ALA A 30 -8.66 1.17 -8.39
N ILE A 31 -9.93 1.58 -8.55
CA ILE A 31 -10.85 1.84 -7.42
C ILE A 31 -11.12 0.55 -6.64
N LEU A 32 -11.36 -0.57 -7.32
CA LEU A 32 -11.60 -1.84 -6.65
C LEU A 32 -10.37 -2.30 -5.87
N ILE A 33 -9.19 -2.27 -6.48
CA ILE A 33 -7.93 -2.61 -5.82
C ILE A 33 -7.70 -1.68 -4.63
N TRP A 34 -7.86 -0.37 -4.82
CA TRP A 34 -7.73 0.60 -3.76
C TRP A 34 -8.67 0.31 -2.59
N PHE A 35 -9.94 0.04 -2.88
CA PHE A 35 -10.94 -0.23 -1.86
C PHE A 35 -10.56 -1.45 -1.00
N ILE A 36 -10.13 -2.53 -1.63
CA ILE A 36 -9.71 -3.74 -0.93
C ILE A 36 -8.46 -3.49 -0.07
N MET A 37 -7.49 -2.71 -0.60
CA MET A 37 -6.27 -2.37 0.13
C MET A 37 -6.53 -1.42 1.29
N ALA A 38 -7.37 -0.40 1.08
CA ALA A 38 -7.69 0.64 2.03
C ALA A 38 -8.54 0.13 3.20
N PHE A 39 -9.47 -0.80 2.94
CA PHE A 39 -10.43 -1.30 3.93
C PHE A 39 -10.16 -2.75 4.36
N LYS A 40 -8.91 -3.20 4.24
CA LYS A 40 -8.54 -4.51 4.77
C LYS A 40 -8.74 -4.61 6.28
N SER A 41 -9.15 -5.79 6.74
CA SER A 41 -9.21 -6.07 8.18
C SER A 41 -7.81 -6.06 8.80
N PHE A 42 -7.70 -5.63 10.06
CA PHE A 42 -6.44 -5.63 10.82
C PHE A 42 -5.86 -7.04 11.05
N ASN A 43 -6.66 -8.07 10.86
CA ASN A 43 -6.23 -9.47 10.96
C ASN A 43 -5.67 -10.03 9.64
N VAL A 44 -5.68 -9.25 8.57
CA VAL A 44 -5.18 -9.68 7.25
C VAL A 44 -3.73 -9.24 7.07
N GLY A 45 -2.84 -10.22 6.93
CA GLY A 45 -1.40 -10.00 6.78
C GLY A 45 -0.62 -10.16 8.09
N ALA A 46 0.53 -10.83 8.01
CA ALA A 46 1.32 -11.21 9.18
C ALA A 46 1.78 -10.01 10.03
N ASP A 47 2.05 -8.87 9.39
CA ASP A 47 2.58 -7.68 10.06
C ASP A 47 1.53 -6.59 10.31
N THR A 48 0.29 -6.78 9.89
CA THR A 48 -0.75 -5.74 9.97
C THR A 48 -1.02 -5.30 11.41
N TYR A 49 -1.06 -6.25 12.34
CA TYR A 49 -1.23 -5.95 13.76
C TYR A 49 -0.09 -5.07 14.31
N ASN A 50 1.15 -5.34 13.90
CA ASN A 50 2.29 -4.52 14.29
C ASN A 50 2.16 -3.08 13.78
N TYR A 51 1.68 -2.89 12.54
CA TYR A 51 1.46 -1.55 11.97
C TYR A 51 0.37 -0.78 12.71
N VAL A 52 -0.72 -1.44 13.07
CA VAL A 52 -1.80 -0.85 13.88
C VAL A 52 -1.26 -0.41 15.24
N SER A 53 -0.55 -1.29 15.95
CA SER A 53 0.05 -0.97 17.25
C SER A 53 1.03 0.21 17.19
N ILE A 54 1.85 0.29 16.14
CA ILE A 54 2.77 1.42 15.94
C ILE A 54 1.99 2.71 15.73
N TYR A 55 0.94 2.66 14.92
CA TYR A 55 0.13 3.84 14.62
C TYR A 55 -0.58 4.38 15.85
N GLU A 56 -1.18 3.50 16.67
CA GLU A 56 -1.85 3.86 17.92
C GLU A 56 -0.88 4.52 18.92
N ASN A 57 0.36 4.04 18.96
CA ASN A 57 1.39 4.58 19.84
C ASN A 57 2.20 5.73 19.20
N ALA A 58 1.94 6.09 17.95
CA ALA A 58 2.75 7.05 17.20
C ALA A 58 2.78 8.45 17.84
N SER A 59 1.72 8.88 18.50
CA SER A 59 1.62 10.17 19.19
C SER A 59 2.62 10.31 20.36
N THR A 60 2.96 9.19 21.01
CA THR A 60 3.88 9.13 22.15
C THR A 60 5.33 8.84 21.77
N MET A 61 5.59 8.46 20.52
CA MET A 61 6.91 8.12 20.05
C MET A 61 7.82 9.35 19.96
N THR A 62 9.07 9.20 20.42
CA THR A 62 10.08 10.25 20.32
C THR A 62 10.62 10.30 18.88
N ILE A 63 10.51 11.48 18.25
CA ILE A 63 11.14 11.73 16.94
C ILE A 63 12.62 12.06 17.15
N PRO A 64 13.54 11.47 16.38
CA PRO A 64 14.95 11.83 16.43
C PRO A 64 15.17 13.32 16.16
N LYS A 65 16.01 13.97 16.96
CA LYS A 65 16.29 15.42 16.84
C LYS A 65 17.16 15.75 15.62
N HIS A 66 17.96 14.81 15.14
CA HIS A 66 18.88 15.03 14.03
C HIS A 66 18.35 14.40 12.74
N PHE A 67 18.38 15.17 11.62
CA PHE A 67 17.89 14.76 10.32
C PHE A 67 18.50 13.45 9.81
N ILE A 68 19.80 13.21 10.04
CA ILE A 68 20.51 11.98 9.66
C ILE A 68 19.89 10.76 10.35
N ASN A 69 19.49 10.90 11.62
CA ASN A 69 18.87 9.82 12.38
C ASN A 69 17.43 9.50 11.94
N TRP A 70 16.87 10.30 11.04
CA TRP A 70 15.55 10.01 10.46
C TRP A 70 15.58 8.84 9.48
N PHE A 71 16.68 8.68 8.76
CA PHE A 71 16.83 7.62 7.75
C PHE A 71 17.48 6.36 8.31
N PHE A 72 18.30 6.48 9.36
CA PHE A 72 19.00 5.34 9.94
C PHE A 72 18.44 5.04 11.33
N PRO A 73 17.97 3.80 11.59
CA PRO A 73 17.51 3.41 12.90
C PRO A 73 18.68 3.51 13.90
N ALA A 74 18.41 4.03 15.08
CA ALA A 74 19.37 3.91 16.18
C ALA A 74 19.62 2.41 16.46
N ASN A 75 20.84 2.07 16.85
CA ASN A 75 21.23 0.69 17.16
C ASN A 75 20.18 0.06 18.10
N GLY A 76 19.51 -1.03 17.64
CA GLY A 76 18.45 -1.72 18.37
C GLY A 76 17.02 -1.24 18.09
N ALA A 77 16.80 -0.22 17.28
CA ALA A 77 15.44 0.19 16.90
C ALA A 77 14.78 -0.84 15.96
N ARG A 78 13.58 -1.29 16.31
CA ARG A 78 12.80 -2.25 15.49
C ARG A 78 12.26 -1.65 14.21
N PHE A 79 12.18 -0.32 14.11
CA PHE A 79 11.50 0.39 13.02
C PHE A 79 12.33 1.54 12.49
N GLU A 80 12.22 1.78 11.20
CA GLU A 80 12.86 2.88 10.51
C GLU A 80 12.25 4.22 10.95
N ASN A 81 13.10 5.20 11.23
CA ASN A 81 12.66 6.50 11.72
C ASN A 81 11.71 7.21 10.75
N GLY A 82 11.92 7.07 9.43
CA GLY A 82 11.01 7.61 8.41
C GLY A 82 9.58 7.05 8.53
N TYR A 83 9.46 5.74 8.81
CA TYR A 83 8.17 5.11 9.04
C TYR A 83 7.49 5.62 10.31
N LEU A 84 8.25 5.85 11.38
CA LEU A 84 7.72 6.41 12.63
C LEU A 84 7.20 7.84 12.43
N VAL A 85 7.96 8.67 11.69
CA VAL A 85 7.53 10.04 11.34
C VAL A 85 6.26 10.01 10.50
N TYR A 86 6.20 9.14 9.49
CA TYR A 86 5.02 8.97 8.66
C TYR A 86 3.78 8.63 9.50
N ASN A 87 3.89 7.62 10.39
CA ASN A 87 2.79 7.26 11.29
C ASN A 87 2.39 8.42 12.21
N ARG A 88 3.35 9.16 12.75
CA ARG A 88 3.06 10.30 13.63
C ARG A 88 2.35 11.43 12.90
N LEU A 89 2.76 11.75 11.68
CA LEU A 89 2.07 12.75 10.86
C LEU A 89 0.63 12.33 10.58
N LEU A 90 0.40 11.09 10.22
CA LEU A 90 -0.94 10.59 9.94
C LEU A 90 -1.80 10.51 11.20
N SER A 91 -1.25 10.04 12.33
CA SER A 91 -1.97 9.95 13.60
C SER A 91 -2.33 11.31 14.18
N SER A 92 -1.60 12.39 13.81
CA SER A 92 -1.96 13.77 14.18
C SER A 92 -3.19 14.30 13.43
N ILE A 93 -3.51 13.72 12.25
CA ILE A 93 -4.67 14.08 11.44
C ILE A 93 -5.88 13.23 11.84
N ASN A 94 -5.67 11.93 12.00
CA ASN A 94 -6.74 11.00 12.37
C ASN A 94 -6.17 9.88 13.25
N SER A 95 -6.76 9.67 14.42
CA SER A 95 -6.33 8.63 15.37
C SER A 95 -6.72 7.20 14.97
N ASN A 96 -7.63 7.04 13.98
CA ASN A 96 -8.06 5.71 13.53
C ASN A 96 -6.97 5.04 12.68
N PRO A 97 -6.46 3.84 13.05
CA PRO A 97 -5.43 3.12 12.28
C PRO A 97 -5.82 2.80 10.84
N GLN A 98 -7.13 2.73 10.53
CA GLN A 98 -7.60 2.54 9.16
C GLN A 98 -7.11 3.65 8.22
N PHE A 99 -6.90 4.85 8.75
CA PHE A 99 -6.40 5.98 7.98
C PHE A 99 -5.00 5.73 7.40
N LEU A 100 -4.14 5.00 8.12
CA LEU A 100 -2.84 4.57 7.61
C LEU A 100 -2.98 3.75 6.31
N PHE A 101 -3.90 2.79 6.28
CA PHE A 101 -4.11 1.94 5.11
C PHE A 101 -4.73 2.70 3.95
N ILE A 102 -5.68 3.60 4.23
CA ILE A 102 -6.31 4.46 3.21
C ILE A 102 -5.25 5.34 2.53
N VAL A 103 -4.41 6.03 3.30
CA VAL A 103 -3.38 6.91 2.74
C VAL A 103 -2.32 6.11 1.99
N SER A 104 -1.85 5.00 2.57
CA SER A 104 -0.84 4.14 1.93
C SER A 104 -1.36 3.53 0.62
N ALA A 105 -2.60 3.05 0.58
CA ALA A 105 -3.25 2.55 -0.63
C ALA A 105 -3.40 3.64 -1.68
N SER A 106 -3.75 4.87 -1.26
CA SER A 106 -3.90 6.01 -2.17
C SER A 106 -2.57 6.39 -2.83
N ILE A 107 -1.50 6.50 -2.03
CA ILE A 107 -0.15 6.77 -2.54
C ILE A 107 0.26 5.69 -3.52
N PHE A 108 0.03 4.42 -3.17
CA PHE A 108 0.40 3.29 -4.01
C PHE A 108 -0.30 3.33 -5.36
N ILE A 109 -1.64 3.51 -5.39
CA ILE A 109 -2.42 3.57 -6.64
C ILE A 109 -2.01 4.77 -7.50
N ILE A 110 -1.72 5.92 -6.88
CA ILE A 110 -1.22 7.11 -7.61
C ILE A 110 0.14 6.80 -8.26
N CYS A 111 1.07 6.19 -7.52
CA CYS A 111 2.37 5.79 -8.06
C CYS A 111 2.23 4.78 -9.22
N LEU A 112 1.35 3.79 -9.06
CA LEU A 112 1.06 2.80 -10.10
C LEU A 112 0.47 3.46 -11.36
N ALA A 113 -0.48 4.37 -11.19
CA ALA A 113 -1.06 5.14 -12.30
C ALA A 113 0.00 5.97 -13.04
N PHE A 114 0.86 6.64 -12.28
CA PHE A 114 1.96 7.42 -12.84
C PHE A 114 2.93 6.53 -13.62
N MET A 115 3.30 5.37 -13.08
CA MET A 115 4.19 4.41 -13.72
C MET A 115 3.59 3.90 -15.05
N VAL A 116 2.33 3.45 -15.04
CA VAL A 116 1.65 2.95 -16.24
C VAL A 116 1.58 4.03 -17.32
N LYS A 117 1.26 5.26 -16.93
CA LYS A 117 1.18 6.39 -17.86
C LYS A 117 2.56 6.81 -18.39
N SER A 118 3.56 6.94 -17.54
CA SER A 118 4.90 7.40 -17.87
C SER A 118 5.64 6.44 -18.80
N LEU A 119 5.46 5.14 -18.59
CA LEU A 119 6.08 4.09 -19.38
C LEU A 119 5.23 3.65 -20.58
N HIS A 120 4.11 4.31 -20.83
CA HIS A 120 3.16 3.97 -21.92
C HIS A 120 2.76 2.49 -21.93
N LEU A 121 2.60 1.89 -20.74
CA LEU A 121 2.29 0.47 -20.61
C LEU A 121 0.84 0.19 -21.00
N ASN A 122 0.61 -1.03 -21.51
CA ASN A 122 -0.74 -1.51 -21.74
C ASN A 122 -1.46 -1.69 -20.39
N THR A 123 -2.62 -1.06 -20.27
CA THR A 123 -3.39 -1.00 -19.02
C THR A 123 -3.81 -2.38 -18.52
N ILE A 124 -4.31 -3.24 -19.43
CA ILE A 124 -4.75 -4.61 -19.10
C ILE A 124 -3.57 -5.42 -18.57
N VAL A 125 -2.46 -5.41 -19.31
CA VAL A 125 -1.26 -6.15 -18.93
C VAL A 125 -0.71 -5.66 -17.59
N SER A 126 -0.73 -4.35 -17.35
CA SER A 126 -0.22 -3.77 -16.09
C SER A 126 -1.03 -4.24 -14.89
N ILE A 127 -2.36 -4.25 -14.98
CA ILE A 127 -3.22 -4.72 -13.89
C ILE A 127 -3.06 -6.23 -13.68
N LEU A 128 -3.07 -7.03 -14.74
CA LEU A 128 -2.86 -8.48 -14.67
C LEU A 128 -1.50 -8.82 -14.04
N VAL A 129 -0.44 -8.15 -14.47
CA VAL A 129 0.91 -8.34 -13.90
C VAL A 129 0.94 -7.97 -12.42
N PHE A 130 0.31 -6.85 -12.05
CA PHE A 130 0.20 -6.45 -10.66
C PHE A 130 -0.51 -7.50 -9.79
N GLU A 131 -1.61 -8.06 -10.27
CA GLU A 131 -2.35 -9.11 -9.56
C GLU A 131 -1.58 -10.43 -9.51
N CYS A 132 -1.03 -10.89 -10.65
CA CYS A 132 -0.41 -12.20 -10.79
C CYS A 132 0.97 -12.30 -10.15
N LEU A 133 1.79 -11.23 -10.17
CA LEU A 133 3.13 -11.23 -9.55
C LEU A 133 3.10 -11.08 -8.03
N GLY A 134 1.93 -11.05 -7.43
CA GLY A 134 1.79 -10.99 -5.98
C GLY A 134 2.08 -9.63 -5.35
N PHE A 135 2.22 -8.56 -6.15
CA PHE A 135 2.38 -7.20 -5.60
C PHE A 135 1.22 -6.80 -4.70
N PHE A 136 0.02 -7.24 -5.06
CA PHE A 136 -1.16 -7.06 -4.22
C PHE A 136 -0.99 -7.80 -2.87
N SER A 137 -0.51 -9.07 -2.89
CA SER A 137 -0.23 -9.84 -1.68
C SER A 137 0.85 -9.19 -0.83
N PHE A 138 1.90 -8.70 -1.49
CA PHE A 138 2.99 -8.00 -0.82
C PHE A 138 2.50 -6.75 -0.08
N PHE A 139 1.66 -5.93 -0.71
CA PHE A 139 1.06 -4.78 -0.05
C PHE A 139 0.13 -5.19 1.11
N MET A 140 -0.61 -6.30 0.94
CA MET A 140 -1.53 -6.80 1.98
C MET A 140 -0.80 -7.35 3.20
N SER A 141 0.41 -7.92 3.05
CA SER A 141 1.17 -8.57 4.12
C SER A 141 2.32 -7.73 4.68
N GLY A 142 2.89 -6.81 3.91
CA GLY A 142 4.14 -6.20 4.29
C GLY A 142 4.37 -4.80 3.75
N LEU A 143 3.86 -3.78 4.40
CA LEU A 143 4.26 -2.39 4.13
C LEU A 143 5.77 -2.12 4.42
N ARG A 144 6.47 -3.07 5.04
CA ARG A 144 7.81 -2.90 5.61
C ARG A 144 8.91 -3.75 4.99
N GLN A 145 8.61 -4.74 4.16
CA GLN A 145 9.64 -5.70 3.71
C GLN A 145 10.68 -5.11 2.75
N ILE A 146 10.53 -3.87 2.32
CA ILE A 146 11.49 -3.20 1.43
C ILE A 146 12.86 -3.00 2.10
N GLY A 147 12.95 -2.98 3.43
CA GLY A 147 14.19 -2.73 4.18
C GLY A 147 14.94 -3.97 4.70
N ARG A 148 14.37 -5.18 4.63
CA ARG A 148 14.96 -6.39 5.25
C ARG A 148 15.76 -7.28 4.30
N ALA A 149 16.09 -6.82 3.12
CA ALA A 149 16.83 -7.64 2.15
C ALA A 149 18.34 -7.85 2.48
N HIS A 150 18.85 -7.30 3.58
CA HIS A 150 20.25 -7.50 3.98
C HIS A 150 20.40 -7.48 5.50
N VAL A 151 20.29 -8.60 6.14
CA VAL A 151 21.15 -9.04 7.25
C VAL A 151 21.21 -10.56 7.22
#